data_e827e731c1cb7fa8bc832daf85120d55
#
_entry.id   e827e731c1cb7fa8bc832daf85120d55
#
_cell.length_a   1.000
_cell.length_b   1.000
_cell.length_c   1.000
_cell.angle_alpha   90.00
_cell.angle_beta   90.00
_cell.angle_gamma   90.00
#
_symmetry.space_group_name_H-M   'P 1'
#
loop_
_entity.id
_entity.type
_entity.pdbx_description
1 polymer ?
#
loop_
_entity_poly.entity_id
_entity_poly.type
_entity_poly.pdbx_seq_one_letter_code
_entity_poly.pdbx_strand_id
1 'polypeptide(L)'
;MSEPPTTLNLNLPAGFHVNIFAKLNGGGGEYFAGPRMLAFDQSGNLFISLGKSNQVLMLPDANRDGLAETPVMVSDKLNAPNGLAFVGNDLLVANQDSVVKLTQNNGVWSAPKPLIKNLPSGGHTLKTIKVGPDNFLYINIGSSCNVCLEDDLLRATILRYTLEGKPAGGLETVGRHAANPTWARGLRNSQGFAWHPKTGSMFATNNGADMRSDKKGGKVNDELPPEHLNKIEPGKHYGWPHCWGKPGNIKEMVEDPNFAGPDNFCKNSSPPAITFTSHSTPIGVTFLDKSNFPAEYQNDAIVALHGSWNRERLSGYKLVRVKFKGENPVEIVDFATGWLDNDSAWGRPVDVITGPDGALYVSDDRAGYIYRISHTYKAAIESQ
;
A
#
# COMPACT_ATOMS: atom_id res chain seq x y z
N MET A 1 15.18 -10.93 -16.15
CA MET A 1 13.81 -10.41 -15.92
C MET A 1 13.02 -10.78 -17.15
N SER A 2 11.92 -11.51 -16.97
CA SER A 2 11.12 -12.07 -18.07
C SER A 2 10.04 -11.08 -18.52
N GLU A 3 9.60 -11.19 -19.77
CA GLU A 3 8.41 -10.49 -20.28
C GLU A 3 7.14 -11.14 -19.72
N PRO A 4 6.00 -10.38 -19.67
CA PRO A 4 4.72 -10.96 -19.29
C PRO A 4 4.35 -12.13 -20.23
N PRO A 5 3.83 -13.24 -19.69
CA PRO A 5 3.45 -14.37 -20.52
C PRO A 5 2.26 -14.00 -21.43
N THR A 6 2.19 -14.62 -22.59
CA THR A 6 1.06 -14.45 -23.53
C THR A 6 -0.26 -14.97 -22.95
N THR A 7 -0.19 -15.95 -22.05
CA THR A 7 -1.33 -16.49 -21.30
C THR A 7 -1.11 -16.20 -19.81
N LEU A 8 -2.12 -15.61 -19.17
CA LEU A 8 -2.04 -15.26 -17.76
C LEU A 8 -2.16 -16.53 -16.89
N ASN A 9 -1.04 -16.94 -16.29
CA ASN A 9 -0.94 -18.13 -15.43
C ASN A 9 -0.73 -17.74 -13.97
N LEU A 10 -1.75 -17.11 -13.35
CA LEU A 10 -1.74 -16.88 -11.91
C LEU A 10 -2.47 -18.02 -11.20
N ASN A 11 -1.88 -18.51 -10.10
CA ASN A 11 -2.49 -19.52 -9.24
C ASN A 11 -3.37 -18.82 -8.20
N LEU A 12 -4.64 -19.19 -8.17
CA LEU A 12 -5.67 -18.67 -7.27
C LEU A 12 -6.36 -19.83 -6.53
N PRO A 13 -6.99 -19.58 -5.37
CA PRO A 13 -7.85 -20.58 -4.74
C PRO A 13 -9.00 -21.01 -5.64
N ALA A 14 -9.57 -22.19 -5.38
CA ALA A 14 -10.68 -22.72 -6.16
C ALA A 14 -11.88 -21.75 -6.18
N GLY A 15 -12.48 -21.58 -7.34
CA GLY A 15 -13.62 -20.67 -7.57
C GLY A 15 -13.23 -19.22 -7.87
N PHE A 16 -11.96 -18.86 -7.76
CA PHE A 16 -11.47 -17.55 -8.16
C PHE A 16 -10.99 -17.56 -9.60
N HIS A 17 -11.21 -16.43 -10.27
CA HIS A 17 -10.83 -16.20 -11.66
C HIS A 17 -10.12 -14.86 -11.78
N VAL A 18 -9.14 -14.77 -12.66
CA VAL A 18 -8.44 -13.55 -12.97
C VAL A 18 -8.53 -13.22 -14.45
N ASN A 19 -8.81 -11.97 -14.76
CA ASN A 19 -8.67 -11.42 -16.12
C ASN A 19 -7.84 -10.14 -16.08
N ILE A 20 -7.29 -9.76 -17.22
CA ILE A 20 -6.64 -8.46 -17.38
C ILE A 20 -7.76 -7.45 -17.64
N PHE A 21 -7.98 -6.54 -16.68
CA PHE A 21 -8.94 -5.43 -16.79
C PHE A 21 -8.43 -4.36 -17.77
N ALA A 22 -7.14 -4.01 -17.68
CA ALA A 22 -6.52 -3.07 -18.59
C ALA A 22 -5.05 -3.40 -18.84
N LYS A 23 -4.58 -3.12 -20.04
CA LYS A 23 -3.16 -3.10 -20.42
C LYS A 23 -2.76 -1.67 -20.68
N LEU A 24 -1.70 -1.24 -20.02
CA LEU A 24 -1.19 0.12 -20.12
C LEU A 24 0.25 0.10 -20.66
N ASN A 25 0.59 1.13 -21.43
CA ASN A 25 1.97 1.27 -21.89
C ASN A 25 2.86 1.74 -20.73
N GLY A 26 4.07 1.20 -20.62
CA GLY A 26 5.09 1.73 -19.75
C GLY A 26 5.59 0.85 -18.61
N GLY A 27 5.08 -0.39 -18.47
CA GLY A 27 5.57 -1.30 -17.43
C GLY A 27 7.04 -1.67 -17.51
N GLY A 28 7.59 -1.87 -18.66
CA GLY A 28 8.98 -2.17 -19.09
C GLY A 28 10.11 -2.44 -18.09
N GLY A 29 9.81 -2.61 -16.80
CA GLY A 29 10.79 -2.89 -15.76
C GLY A 29 11.50 -1.66 -15.18
N GLU A 30 11.19 -0.46 -15.63
CA GLU A 30 11.70 0.76 -15.01
C GLU A 30 10.93 1.07 -13.71
N TYR A 31 11.64 1.58 -12.73
CA TYR A 31 11.08 1.96 -11.43
C TYR A 31 9.98 3.00 -11.60
N PHE A 32 8.77 2.75 -11.06
CA PHE A 32 7.58 3.62 -11.10
C PHE A 32 7.01 3.93 -12.49
N ALA A 33 7.36 3.16 -13.52
CA ALA A 33 6.90 3.43 -14.88
C ALA A 33 5.46 2.95 -15.14
N GLY A 34 5.02 1.90 -14.46
CA GLY A 34 3.70 1.30 -14.61
C GLY A 34 2.63 1.86 -13.67
N PRO A 35 1.42 1.29 -13.70
CA PRO A 35 0.29 1.69 -12.86
C PRO A 35 0.56 1.39 -11.39
N ARG A 36 0.24 2.36 -10.52
CA ARG A 36 0.50 2.22 -9.10
C ARG A 36 -0.78 2.22 -8.26
N MET A 37 -1.16 3.33 -7.65
CA MET A 37 -2.29 3.36 -6.74
C MET A 37 -3.60 3.49 -7.48
N LEU A 38 -4.63 2.90 -6.91
CA LEU A 38 -5.96 2.73 -7.48
C LEU A 38 -7.00 3.46 -6.62
N ALA A 39 -8.01 4.03 -7.28
CA ALA A 39 -9.21 4.54 -6.60
C ALA A 39 -10.43 4.44 -7.50
N PHE A 40 -11.59 4.10 -6.96
CA PHE A 40 -12.86 4.19 -7.66
C PHE A 40 -13.57 5.51 -7.36
N ASP A 41 -14.20 6.10 -8.38
CA ASP A 41 -15.17 7.17 -8.17
C ASP A 41 -16.55 6.59 -7.78
N GLN A 42 -17.50 7.47 -7.50
CA GLN A 42 -18.87 7.06 -7.12
C GLN A 42 -19.65 6.42 -8.27
N SER A 43 -19.23 6.63 -9.52
CA SER A 43 -19.82 6.04 -10.72
C SER A 43 -19.27 4.67 -11.05
N GLY A 44 -18.20 4.24 -10.33
CA GLY A 44 -17.54 2.96 -10.53
C GLY A 44 -16.43 2.98 -11.58
N ASN A 45 -15.98 4.15 -12.01
CA ASN A 45 -14.79 4.24 -12.87
C ASN A 45 -13.53 4.05 -12.03
N LEU A 46 -12.58 3.29 -12.53
CA LEU A 46 -11.27 3.09 -11.89
C LEU A 46 -10.30 4.19 -12.32
N PHE A 47 -9.64 4.78 -11.33
CA PHE A 47 -8.56 5.76 -11.55
C PHE A 47 -7.23 5.16 -11.14
N ILE A 48 -6.18 5.49 -11.90
CA ILE A 48 -4.82 4.99 -11.67
C ILE A 48 -3.80 6.11 -11.75
N SER A 49 -2.76 6.02 -10.92
CA SER A 49 -1.61 6.91 -10.98
C SER A 49 -0.47 6.28 -11.78
N LEU A 50 0.21 7.10 -12.59
CA LEU A 50 1.38 6.79 -13.40
C LEU A 50 2.50 7.78 -13.01
N GLY A 51 3.31 7.40 -12.01
CA GLY A 51 4.26 8.31 -11.38
C GLY A 51 5.30 8.86 -12.35
N LYS A 52 5.92 8.01 -13.17
CA LYS A 52 6.99 8.41 -14.09
C LYS A 52 6.50 9.33 -15.23
N SER A 53 5.28 9.10 -15.73
CA SER A 53 4.68 9.94 -16.77
C SER A 53 3.96 11.17 -16.23
N ASN A 54 3.93 11.38 -14.89
CA ASN A 54 3.24 12.49 -14.24
C ASN A 54 1.73 12.55 -14.52
N GLN A 55 1.10 11.38 -14.67
CA GLN A 55 -0.28 11.26 -15.14
C GLN A 55 -1.19 10.56 -14.13
N VAL A 56 -2.46 10.90 -14.22
CA VAL A 56 -3.57 10.10 -13.72
C VAL A 56 -4.51 9.80 -14.88
N LEU A 57 -4.90 8.55 -15.02
CA LEU A 57 -5.87 8.08 -16.01
C LEU A 57 -7.13 7.57 -15.31
N MET A 58 -8.26 7.68 -15.98
CA MET A 58 -9.51 7.00 -15.67
C MET A 58 -9.69 5.84 -16.66
N LEU A 59 -10.05 4.69 -16.14
CA LEU A 59 -10.32 3.46 -16.87
C LEU A 59 -11.82 3.14 -16.73
N PRO A 60 -12.66 3.56 -17.68
CA PRO A 60 -14.09 3.25 -17.63
C PRO A 60 -14.35 1.79 -17.94
N ASP A 61 -15.45 1.25 -17.39
CA ASP A 61 -16.07 -0.04 -17.74
C ASP A 61 -17.59 0.20 -17.77
N ALA A 62 -18.03 0.98 -18.79
CA ALA A 62 -19.41 1.43 -18.86
C ALA A 62 -20.38 0.30 -19.21
N ASN A 63 -19.92 -0.68 -19.99
CA ASN A 63 -20.69 -1.88 -20.35
C ASN A 63 -20.67 -2.97 -19.26
N ARG A 64 -19.80 -2.80 -18.23
CA ARG A 64 -19.64 -3.71 -17.07
C ARG A 64 -19.28 -5.14 -17.45
N ASP A 65 -18.47 -5.32 -18.50
CA ASP A 65 -17.97 -6.64 -18.90
C ASP A 65 -16.70 -7.07 -18.16
N GLY A 66 -16.14 -6.18 -17.31
CA GLY A 66 -14.93 -6.42 -16.53
C GLY A 66 -13.65 -6.18 -17.34
N LEU A 67 -13.75 -5.42 -18.42
CA LEU A 67 -12.65 -4.95 -19.24
C LEU A 67 -12.75 -3.43 -19.38
N ALA A 68 -11.64 -2.74 -19.21
CA ALA A 68 -11.64 -1.28 -19.39
C ALA A 68 -11.75 -0.91 -20.86
N GLU A 69 -12.57 0.09 -21.16
CA GLU A 69 -12.57 0.77 -22.46
C GLU A 69 -11.31 1.64 -22.60
N THR A 70 -11.30 2.50 -23.62
CA THR A 70 -10.17 3.43 -23.85
C THR A 70 -9.89 4.28 -22.63
N PRO A 71 -8.65 4.30 -22.12
CA PRO A 71 -8.27 5.14 -20.99
C PRO A 71 -8.50 6.63 -21.28
N VAL A 72 -8.99 7.37 -20.30
CA VAL A 72 -9.25 8.81 -20.38
C VAL A 72 -8.24 9.56 -19.55
N MET A 73 -7.58 10.58 -20.14
CA MET A 73 -6.65 11.44 -19.42
C MET A 73 -7.39 12.31 -18.40
N VAL A 74 -7.01 12.20 -17.13
CA VAL A 74 -7.51 13.06 -16.04
C VAL A 74 -6.59 14.26 -15.86
N SER A 75 -5.28 14.02 -15.78
CA SER A 75 -4.26 15.07 -15.72
C SER A 75 -2.89 14.53 -16.14
N ASP A 76 -2.12 15.36 -16.82
CA ASP A 76 -0.70 15.18 -17.18
C ASP A 76 0.21 16.27 -16.56
N LYS A 77 -0.33 17.05 -15.61
CA LYS A 77 0.33 18.20 -14.97
C LYS A 77 0.60 17.94 -13.48
N LEU A 78 1.05 16.73 -13.16
CA LEU A 78 1.32 16.27 -11.81
C LEU A 78 2.83 16.14 -11.58
N ASN A 79 3.25 15.86 -10.33
CA ASN A 79 4.65 15.69 -9.97
C ASN A 79 4.86 14.32 -9.32
N ALA A 80 5.20 13.31 -10.12
CA ALA A 80 5.32 11.91 -9.68
C ALA A 80 4.13 11.48 -8.80
N PRO A 81 2.88 11.50 -9.33
CA PRO A 81 1.69 11.14 -8.57
C PRO A 81 1.73 9.68 -8.15
N ASN A 82 1.25 9.39 -6.92
CA ASN A 82 1.10 8.03 -6.42
C ASN A 82 -0.28 7.82 -5.79
N GLY A 83 -0.54 8.33 -4.59
CA GLY A 83 -1.79 8.11 -3.87
C GLY A 83 -2.98 8.84 -4.49
N LEU A 84 -4.13 8.18 -4.51
CA LEU A 84 -5.40 8.69 -5.02
C LEU A 84 -6.50 8.52 -3.96
N ALA A 85 -7.34 9.53 -3.78
CA ALA A 85 -8.52 9.44 -2.93
C ALA A 85 -9.64 10.36 -3.45
N PHE A 86 -10.88 9.89 -3.38
CA PHE A 86 -12.05 10.72 -3.69
C PHE A 86 -12.66 11.34 -2.44
N VAL A 87 -13.06 12.60 -2.56
CA VAL A 87 -13.88 13.34 -1.58
C VAL A 87 -15.07 13.92 -2.34
N GLY A 88 -16.21 13.26 -2.28
CA GLY A 88 -17.30 13.55 -3.19
C GLY A 88 -16.87 13.38 -4.64
N ASN A 89 -17.02 14.44 -5.44
CA ASN A 89 -16.61 14.47 -6.85
C ASN A 89 -15.17 15.01 -7.07
N ASP A 90 -14.48 15.37 -5.99
CA ASP A 90 -13.10 15.84 -6.05
C ASP A 90 -12.13 14.68 -5.97
N LEU A 91 -11.17 14.61 -6.87
CA LEU A 91 -10.03 13.69 -6.80
C LEU A 91 -8.86 14.38 -6.11
N LEU A 92 -8.41 13.82 -5.01
CA LEU A 92 -7.17 14.18 -4.35
C LEU A 92 -6.04 13.31 -4.90
N VAL A 93 -4.93 13.92 -5.27
CA VAL A 93 -3.74 13.24 -5.79
C VAL A 93 -2.53 13.61 -4.95
N ALA A 94 -1.87 12.60 -4.39
CA ALA A 94 -0.58 12.79 -3.72
C ALA A 94 0.55 12.74 -4.74
N ASN A 95 1.16 13.90 -4.94
CA ASN A 95 2.44 14.06 -5.62
C ASN A 95 3.60 13.71 -4.66
N GLN A 96 4.84 13.67 -5.19
CA GLN A 96 6.00 13.42 -4.33
C GLN A 96 6.26 14.53 -3.28
N ASP A 97 5.71 15.72 -3.42
CA ASP A 97 5.97 16.91 -2.59
C ASP A 97 4.71 17.65 -2.12
N SER A 98 3.53 17.16 -2.49
CA SER A 98 2.28 17.87 -2.25
C SER A 98 1.06 16.95 -2.37
N VAL A 99 -0.09 17.43 -1.90
CA VAL A 99 -1.39 16.89 -2.31
C VAL A 99 -2.11 17.97 -3.11
N VAL A 100 -2.63 17.60 -4.26
CA VAL A 100 -3.43 18.49 -5.12
C VAL A 100 -4.86 17.97 -5.23
N LYS A 101 -5.78 18.87 -5.54
CA LYS A 101 -7.18 18.58 -5.78
C LYS A 101 -7.54 18.89 -7.24
N LEU A 102 -8.25 17.95 -7.87
CA LEU A 102 -8.87 18.09 -9.17
C LEU A 102 -10.37 17.95 -8.99
N THR A 103 -11.15 18.86 -9.59
CA THR A 103 -12.62 18.83 -9.56
C THR A 103 -13.14 18.55 -10.97
N GLN A 104 -14.09 17.63 -11.07
CA GLN A 104 -14.76 17.36 -12.34
C GLN A 104 -16.01 18.23 -12.48
N ASN A 105 -16.13 18.91 -13.62
CA ASN A 105 -17.31 19.69 -14.00
C ASN A 105 -17.77 19.27 -15.41
N ASN A 106 -18.96 18.72 -15.54
CA ASN A 106 -19.52 18.27 -16.82
C ASN A 106 -18.56 17.39 -17.65
N GLY A 107 -17.91 16.43 -17.00
CA GLY A 107 -16.96 15.51 -17.65
C GLY A 107 -15.55 16.07 -17.87
N VAL A 108 -15.30 17.36 -17.56
CA VAL A 108 -14.00 18.00 -17.72
C VAL A 108 -13.32 18.17 -16.37
N TRP A 109 -12.05 17.72 -16.27
CA TRP A 109 -11.24 17.87 -15.07
C TRP A 109 -10.57 19.24 -15.01
N SER A 110 -10.58 19.86 -13.85
CA SER A 110 -9.88 21.13 -13.61
C SER A 110 -8.36 20.93 -13.63
N ALA A 111 -7.62 22.03 -13.79
CA ALA A 111 -6.20 22.03 -13.47
C ALA A 111 -5.98 21.64 -11.99
N PRO A 112 -4.85 20.96 -11.64
CA PRO A 112 -4.53 20.62 -10.26
C PRO A 112 -4.42 21.86 -9.38
N LYS A 113 -5.14 21.90 -8.25
CA LYS A 113 -5.08 22.98 -7.25
C LYS A 113 -4.37 22.46 -5.99
N PRO A 114 -3.33 23.15 -5.48
CA PRO A 114 -2.66 22.72 -4.26
C PRO A 114 -3.61 22.69 -3.05
N LEU A 115 -3.63 21.57 -2.34
CA LEU A 115 -4.35 21.38 -1.08
C LEU A 115 -3.36 21.34 0.10
N ILE A 116 -2.29 20.54 -0.02
CA ILE A 116 -1.20 20.47 0.96
C ILE A 116 0.10 20.67 0.20
N LYS A 117 0.98 21.54 0.71
CA LYS A 117 2.24 21.92 0.06
C LYS A 117 3.44 21.53 0.94
N ASN A 118 4.61 21.49 0.33
CA ASN A 118 5.90 21.34 1.00
C ASN A 118 6.00 20.06 1.84
N LEU A 119 5.43 18.97 1.35
CA LEU A 119 5.67 17.65 1.94
C LEU A 119 7.09 17.19 1.57
N PRO A 120 7.81 16.52 2.50
CA PRO A 120 9.16 16.05 2.25
C PRO A 120 9.22 15.17 0.99
N SER A 121 10.18 15.42 0.10
CA SER A 121 10.44 14.64 -1.11
C SER A 121 11.85 14.05 -1.09
N GLY A 122 12.14 13.11 -2.00
CA GLY A 122 13.38 12.32 -2.00
C GLY A 122 13.36 11.16 -1.00
N GLY A 123 14.33 10.26 -1.07
CA GLY A 123 14.32 9.00 -0.34
C GLY A 123 13.10 8.16 -0.73
N HIS A 124 12.33 7.69 0.25
CA HIS A 124 11.05 7.01 0.02
C HIS A 124 9.95 8.04 -0.28
N THR A 125 10.02 8.58 -1.49
CA THR A 125 9.25 9.77 -1.89
C THR A 125 7.76 9.52 -2.19
N LEU A 126 7.38 8.27 -2.50
CA LEU A 126 6.00 7.96 -2.89
C LEU A 126 5.04 8.09 -1.71
N LYS A 127 3.97 8.83 -1.92
CA LYS A 127 2.94 9.08 -0.92
C LYS A 127 1.64 8.39 -1.28
N THR A 128 1.11 7.65 -0.34
CA THR A 128 -0.25 7.12 -0.39
C THR A 128 -1.15 8.01 0.44
N ILE A 129 -2.33 8.28 -0.07
CA ILE A 129 -3.38 8.99 0.66
C ILE A 129 -4.65 8.16 0.72
N LYS A 130 -5.35 8.22 1.84
CA LYS A 130 -6.70 7.65 1.97
C LYS A 130 -7.52 8.50 2.94
N VAL A 131 -8.82 8.58 2.71
CA VAL A 131 -9.77 9.18 3.65
C VAL A 131 -10.18 8.12 4.67
N GLY A 132 -10.01 8.42 5.95
CA GLY A 132 -10.41 7.55 7.04
C GLY A 132 -11.92 7.58 7.32
N PRO A 133 -12.44 6.62 8.09
CA PRO A 133 -13.83 6.58 8.50
C PRO A 133 -14.22 7.75 9.40
N ASP A 134 -13.26 8.48 9.92
CA ASP A 134 -13.39 9.71 10.72
C ASP A 134 -13.40 10.99 9.88
N ASN A 135 -13.45 10.86 8.53
CA ASN A 135 -13.40 11.97 7.57
C ASN A 135 -12.13 12.83 7.64
N PHE A 136 -11.01 12.23 8.00
CA PHE A 136 -9.69 12.86 7.87
C PHE A 136 -8.90 12.24 6.73
N LEU A 137 -7.98 13.01 6.16
CA LEU A 137 -7.04 12.57 5.15
C LEU A 137 -5.75 12.08 5.83
N TYR A 138 -5.39 10.84 5.57
CA TYR A 138 -4.17 10.22 6.04
C TYR A 138 -3.13 10.11 4.91
N ILE A 139 -1.86 10.39 5.24
CA ILE A 139 -0.76 10.44 4.28
C ILE A 139 0.46 9.77 4.88
N ASN A 140 1.08 8.79 4.19
CA ASN A 140 2.40 8.33 4.58
C ASN A 140 3.50 9.26 4.08
N ILE A 141 4.51 9.47 4.88
CA ILE A 141 5.78 10.09 4.48
C ILE A 141 6.90 9.10 4.80
N GLY A 142 7.57 8.62 3.78
CA GLY A 142 8.69 7.69 3.96
C GLY A 142 9.96 8.37 4.45
N SER A 143 10.92 7.57 4.91
CA SER A 143 12.22 8.04 5.37
C SER A 143 13.07 8.61 4.23
N SER A 144 14.04 9.47 4.58
CA SER A 144 15.01 10.01 3.63
C SER A 144 16.08 9.00 3.23
N CYS A 145 16.29 7.99 4.06
CA CYS A 145 17.39 7.03 3.98
C CYS A 145 16.96 5.61 4.32
N ASN A 146 17.89 4.67 4.21
CA ASN A 146 17.68 3.30 4.67
C ASN A 146 17.58 3.21 6.20
N VAL A 147 18.57 3.74 6.91
CA VAL A 147 18.63 3.82 8.38
C VAL A 147 19.37 5.11 8.77
N CYS A 148 18.69 6.06 9.37
CA CYS A 148 19.25 7.30 9.90
C CYS A 148 18.29 7.94 10.89
N LEU A 149 18.76 8.92 11.63
CA LEU A 149 17.91 9.90 12.30
C LEU A 149 17.42 10.90 11.25
N GLU A 150 16.14 11.21 11.27
CA GLU A 150 15.55 12.19 10.36
C GLU A 150 15.65 13.59 10.94
N ASP A 151 16.13 14.54 10.13
CA ASP A 151 16.13 15.97 10.49
C ASP A 151 14.74 16.60 10.31
N ASP A 152 13.96 16.09 9.36
CA ASP A 152 12.57 16.52 9.12
C ASP A 152 11.59 15.62 9.87
N LEU A 153 10.91 16.19 10.87
CA LEU A 153 9.99 15.49 11.75
C LEU A 153 8.74 14.92 11.06
N LEU A 154 8.48 15.30 9.81
CA LEU A 154 7.40 14.73 9.03
C LEU A 154 7.77 13.38 8.40
N ARG A 155 9.06 13.01 8.35
CA ARG A 155 9.53 11.76 7.73
C ARG A 155 9.34 10.54 8.63
N ALA A 156 9.26 9.38 7.99
CA ALA A 156 9.00 8.08 8.61
C ALA A 156 7.72 8.09 9.48
N THR A 157 6.65 8.69 8.95
CA THR A 157 5.39 8.95 9.66
C THR A 157 4.17 8.61 8.84
N ILE A 158 3.04 8.50 9.53
CA ILE A 158 1.71 8.74 8.96
C ILE A 158 1.21 10.07 9.50
N LEU A 159 0.81 10.96 8.60
CA LEU A 159 0.26 12.27 8.89
C LEU A 159 -1.26 12.24 8.77
N ARG A 160 -1.95 13.13 9.51
CA ARG A 160 -3.39 13.34 9.41
C ARG A 160 -3.71 14.81 9.17
N TYR A 161 -4.60 15.06 8.22
CA TYR A 161 -5.10 16.38 7.83
C TYR A 161 -6.62 16.38 7.76
N THR A 162 -7.25 17.55 7.88
CA THR A 162 -8.64 17.70 7.47
C THR A 162 -8.78 17.58 5.95
N LEU A 163 -9.99 17.42 5.45
CA LEU A 163 -10.23 17.35 3.99
C LEU A 163 -9.95 18.68 3.27
N GLU A 164 -9.83 19.79 4.03
CA GLU A 164 -9.40 21.11 3.53
C GLU A 164 -7.88 21.32 3.60
N GLY A 165 -7.12 20.27 3.99
CA GLY A 165 -5.66 20.30 4.03
C GLY A 165 -5.06 20.97 5.27
N LYS A 166 -5.84 21.13 6.37
CA LYS A 166 -5.31 21.67 7.63
C LYS A 166 -4.72 20.54 8.47
N PRO A 167 -3.52 20.74 9.10
CA PRO A 167 -2.94 19.76 10.02
C PRO A 167 -3.91 19.35 11.14
N ALA A 168 -4.02 18.05 11.39
CA ALA A 168 -4.95 17.47 12.36
C ALA A 168 -4.37 16.22 13.07
N GLY A 169 -3.04 16.14 13.23
CA GLY A 169 -2.37 14.99 13.85
C GLY A 169 -2.76 14.78 15.31
N GLY A 170 -2.93 15.84 16.07
CA GLY A 170 -3.38 15.79 17.46
C GLY A 170 -2.33 15.27 18.44
N LEU A 171 -1.05 15.30 18.09
CA LEU A 171 0.05 14.84 18.94
C LEU A 171 0.68 15.97 19.77
N GLU A 172 -0.11 16.85 20.37
CA GLU A 172 0.37 17.85 21.32
C GLU A 172 1.12 17.24 22.50
N THR A 173 0.89 15.97 22.79
CA THR A 173 1.46 15.23 23.93
C THR A 173 2.74 14.47 23.62
N VAL A 174 3.16 14.32 22.37
CA VAL A 174 4.33 13.49 22.01
C VAL A 174 5.64 14.29 22.02
N GLY A 175 5.68 15.38 22.78
CA GLY A 175 6.89 16.11 23.09
C GLY A 175 7.51 16.86 21.90
N ARG A 176 8.72 17.40 22.12
CA ARG A 176 9.45 18.29 21.20
C ARG A 176 9.83 17.70 19.85
N HIS A 177 9.49 16.44 19.58
CA HIS A 177 9.96 15.67 18.41
C HIS A 177 8.85 15.21 17.49
N ALA A 178 7.64 15.78 17.60
CA ALA A 178 6.57 15.52 16.65
C ALA A 178 5.98 16.83 16.14
N ALA A 179 5.86 16.95 14.83
CA ALA A 179 5.15 18.07 14.21
C ALA A 179 3.65 17.74 14.14
N ASN A 180 2.81 18.74 14.36
CA ASN A 180 1.44 18.65 13.86
C ASN A 180 1.51 18.87 12.33
N PRO A 181 1.27 17.89 11.49
CA PRO A 181 0.15 16.89 11.51
C PRO A 181 0.50 15.43 11.84
N THR A 182 1.59 15.11 12.51
CA THR A 182 1.97 13.72 12.76
C THR A 182 0.89 12.94 13.52
N TRP A 183 0.52 11.75 13.01
CA TRP A 183 -0.40 10.80 13.63
C TRP A 183 0.33 9.62 14.26
N ALA A 184 1.29 9.03 13.55
CA ALA A 184 2.16 7.94 14.01
C ALA A 184 3.55 8.09 13.41
N ARG A 185 4.57 7.52 14.04
CA ARG A 185 5.99 7.70 13.67
C ARG A 185 6.81 6.42 13.81
N GLY A 186 8.05 6.44 13.31
CA GLY A 186 8.94 5.27 13.33
C GLY A 186 8.52 4.22 12.29
N LEU A 187 7.96 4.69 11.18
CA LEU A 187 7.46 3.92 10.05
C LEU A 187 8.32 4.23 8.81
N ARG A 188 9.33 3.40 8.55
CA ARG A 188 10.32 3.65 7.48
C ARG A 188 9.67 3.96 6.13
N ASN A 189 8.76 3.09 5.68
CA ASN A 189 8.06 3.27 4.41
C ASN A 189 6.73 2.50 4.40
N SER A 190 5.65 3.16 4.83
CA SER A 190 4.30 2.59 4.94
C SER A 190 3.44 3.00 3.76
N GLN A 191 3.58 2.33 2.61
CA GLN A 191 2.89 2.71 1.38
C GLN A 191 1.43 2.23 1.29
N GLY A 192 0.97 1.35 2.16
CA GLY A 192 -0.41 0.87 2.17
C GLY A 192 -1.05 0.97 3.55
N PHE A 193 -2.29 1.41 3.62
CA PHE A 193 -3.08 1.36 4.84
C PHE A 193 -4.58 1.27 4.55
N ALA A 194 -5.28 0.60 5.47
CA ALA A 194 -6.72 0.40 5.41
C ALA A 194 -7.30 0.30 6.82
N TRP A 195 -8.61 0.47 6.94
CA TRP A 195 -9.32 0.37 8.22
C TRP A 195 -10.07 -0.94 8.30
N HIS A 196 -9.95 -1.62 9.44
CA HIS A 196 -10.70 -2.82 9.73
C HIS A 196 -12.21 -2.50 9.76
N PRO A 197 -13.03 -3.19 8.96
CA PRO A 197 -14.42 -2.76 8.69
C PRO A 197 -15.34 -2.72 9.92
N LYS A 198 -15.07 -3.58 10.91
CA LYS A 198 -15.92 -3.66 12.13
C LYS A 198 -15.45 -2.76 13.26
N THR A 199 -14.15 -2.51 13.37
CA THR A 199 -13.58 -1.78 14.53
C THR A 199 -13.12 -0.39 14.19
N GLY A 200 -12.92 -0.07 12.90
CA GLY A 200 -12.33 1.18 12.47
C GLY A 200 -10.83 1.29 12.78
N SER A 201 -10.20 0.22 13.30
CA SER A 201 -8.76 0.21 13.57
C SER A 201 -7.97 0.29 12.26
N MET A 202 -7.00 1.20 12.20
CA MET A 202 -6.13 1.37 11.03
C MET A 202 -5.01 0.33 11.04
N PHE A 203 -4.80 -0.31 9.91
CA PHE A 203 -3.66 -1.19 9.67
C PHE A 203 -2.81 -0.62 8.53
N ALA A 204 -1.47 -0.61 8.71
CA ALA A 204 -0.54 -0.15 7.69
C ALA A 204 0.57 -1.15 7.46
N THR A 205 0.87 -1.40 6.18
CA THR A 205 2.08 -2.11 5.76
C THR A 205 3.30 -1.23 6.02
N ASN A 206 4.46 -1.83 6.31
CA ASN A 206 5.70 -1.08 6.46
C ASN A 206 6.89 -1.88 5.96
N ASN A 207 7.66 -1.28 5.06
CA ASN A 207 8.86 -1.87 4.50
C ASN A 207 10.04 -1.60 5.42
N GLY A 208 10.67 -2.67 5.91
CA GLY A 208 11.82 -2.67 6.79
C GLY A 208 13.10 -2.14 6.15
N ALA A 209 14.14 -2.01 6.95
CA ALA A 209 15.46 -1.57 6.49
C ALA A 209 16.18 -2.66 5.70
N ASP A 210 16.97 -2.25 4.72
CA ASP A 210 17.76 -3.16 3.90
C ASP A 210 19.13 -3.44 4.55
N MET A 211 19.77 -4.58 4.16
CA MET A 211 21.16 -4.90 4.50
C MET A 211 21.43 -4.94 6.01
N ARG A 212 20.56 -5.59 6.77
CA ARG A 212 20.74 -5.74 8.22
C ARG A 212 21.44 -7.06 8.56
N SER A 213 21.93 -7.19 9.79
CA SER A 213 22.65 -8.35 10.28
C SER A 213 22.22 -8.71 11.70
N ASP A 214 22.49 -9.95 12.13
CA ASP A 214 22.13 -10.44 13.47
C ASP A 214 22.96 -9.80 14.59
N LYS A 215 24.14 -9.27 14.25
CA LYS A 215 25.09 -8.66 15.20
C LYS A 215 25.82 -7.49 14.56
N LYS A 216 26.34 -6.61 15.39
CA LYS A 216 27.12 -5.45 14.96
C LYS A 216 28.29 -5.85 14.07
N GLY A 217 28.34 -5.26 12.84
CA GLY A 217 29.37 -5.55 11.85
C GLY A 217 29.32 -6.97 11.26
N GLY A 218 28.21 -7.70 11.47
CA GLY A 218 28.01 -9.04 10.91
C GLY A 218 27.73 -9.03 9.40
N LYS A 219 27.70 -10.22 8.80
CA LYS A 219 27.24 -10.39 7.41
C LYS A 219 25.76 -10.00 7.30
N VAL A 220 25.39 -9.47 6.15
CA VAL A 220 23.97 -9.22 5.82
C VAL A 220 23.19 -10.53 5.91
N ASN A 221 22.04 -10.46 6.56
CA ASN A 221 21.11 -11.56 6.70
C ASN A 221 19.81 -11.21 5.97
N ASP A 222 19.54 -11.89 4.87
CA ASP A 222 18.36 -11.68 4.04
C ASP A 222 17.02 -11.97 4.74
N GLU A 223 17.06 -12.60 5.93
CA GLU A 223 15.86 -12.83 6.76
C GLU A 223 15.60 -11.69 7.75
N LEU A 224 16.36 -10.57 7.67
CA LEU A 224 16.24 -9.40 8.55
C LEU A 224 16.18 -8.07 7.81
N PRO A 225 15.35 -7.16 8.32
CA PRO A 225 14.24 -7.39 9.25
C PRO A 225 13.02 -7.98 8.53
N PRO A 226 12.06 -8.58 9.24
CA PRO A 226 10.77 -8.92 8.66
C PRO A 226 10.01 -7.66 8.27
N GLU A 227 9.15 -7.75 7.26
CA GLU A 227 8.22 -6.69 6.92
C GLU A 227 7.02 -6.70 7.86
N HIS A 228 6.40 -5.54 8.09
CA HIS A 228 5.35 -5.42 9.09
C HIS A 228 3.97 -5.10 8.48
N LEU A 229 2.92 -5.67 9.09
CA LEU A 229 1.59 -5.08 9.17
C LEU A 229 1.41 -4.54 10.59
N ASN A 230 1.28 -3.23 10.73
CA ASN A 230 1.14 -2.57 12.02
C ASN A 230 -0.31 -2.14 12.25
N LYS A 231 -0.84 -2.36 13.45
CA LYS A 231 -2.06 -1.68 13.91
C LYS A 231 -1.66 -0.27 14.35
N ILE A 232 -2.14 0.73 13.62
CA ILE A 232 -1.74 2.12 13.82
C ILE A 232 -2.62 2.80 14.85
N GLU A 233 -1.98 3.29 15.90
CA GLU A 233 -2.61 4.06 16.98
C GLU A 233 -1.98 5.46 17.06
N PRO A 234 -2.77 6.48 17.42
CA PRO A 234 -2.26 7.85 17.52
C PRO A 234 -1.15 7.95 18.57
N GLY A 235 -0.11 8.69 18.24
CA GLY A 235 1.01 8.94 19.14
C GLY A 235 2.06 7.84 19.23
N LYS A 236 1.80 6.68 18.69
CA LYS A 236 2.71 5.54 18.82
C LYS A 236 3.92 5.66 17.90
N HIS A 237 5.01 5.00 18.33
CA HIS A 237 6.25 4.84 17.59
C HIS A 237 6.46 3.37 17.24
N TYR A 238 6.77 3.06 15.97
CA TYR A 238 6.84 1.71 15.43
C TYR A 238 8.26 1.18 15.21
N GLY A 239 9.25 1.81 15.84
CA GLY A 239 10.60 1.29 16.04
C GLY A 239 11.67 1.85 15.12
N TRP A 240 11.41 2.09 13.83
CA TRP A 240 12.44 2.60 12.93
C TRP A 240 12.95 3.98 13.39
N PRO A 241 14.27 4.27 13.36
CA PRO A 241 15.34 3.49 12.72
C PRO A 241 16.02 2.43 13.60
N HIS A 242 15.67 2.30 14.85
CA HIS A 242 16.43 1.56 15.85
C HIS A 242 15.98 0.12 16.06
N CYS A 243 14.73 -0.21 15.69
CA CYS A 243 14.13 -1.50 16.03
C CYS A 243 13.26 -2.05 14.93
N TRP A 244 13.04 -3.36 14.96
CA TRP A 244 12.01 -4.08 14.19
C TRP A 244 11.38 -5.18 15.04
N GLY A 245 10.27 -5.76 14.57
CA GLY A 245 9.60 -6.89 15.20
C GLY A 245 10.50 -8.12 15.21
N LYS A 246 10.55 -8.83 16.33
CA LYS A 246 11.37 -10.02 16.48
C LYS A 246 10.85 -11.15 15.57
N PRO A 247 11.69 -11.72 14.70
CA PRO A 247 11.30 -12.88 13.91
C PRO A 247 10.78 -14.02 14.80
N GLY A 248 9.60 -14.55 14.47
CA GLY A 248 8.96 -15.64 15.24
C GLY A 248 8.29 -15.21 16.56
N ASN A 249 8.40 -13.95 17.00
CA ASN A 249 7.69 -13.42 18.15
C ASN A 249 7.23 -11.98 17.94
N ILE A 250 6.05 -11.80 17.35
CA ILE A 250 5.50 -10.50 17.01
C ILE A 250 5.19 -9.58 18.21
N LYS A 251 5.23 -10.08 19.43
CA LYS A 251 4.98 -9.28 20.64
C LYS A 251 6.23 -8.57 21.15
N GLU A 252 7.35 -8.79 20.50
CA GLU A 252 8.65 -8.30 20.94
C GLU A 252 9.35 -7.51 19.85
N MET A 253 9.93 -6.37 20.23
CA MET A 253 10.79 -5.57 19.35
C MET A 253 12.25 -5.87 19.69
N VAL A 254 13.08 -6.01 18.66
CA VAL A 254 14.53 -6.17 18.80
C VAL A 254 15.27 -4.97 18.25
N GLU A 255 16.39 -4.64 18.88
CA GLU A 255 17.23 -3.54 18.48
C GLU A 255 18.06 -3.88 17.25
N ASP A 256 18.24 -2.90 16.37
CA ASP A 256 19.21 -2.98 15.28
C ASP A 256 20.63 -2.96 15.86
N PRO A 257 21.41 -4.05 15.75
CA PRO A 257 22.74 -4.10 16.33
C PRO A 257 23.72 -3.11 15.71
N ASN A 258 23.41 -2.56 14.52
CA ASN A 258 24.24 -1.58 13.83
C ASN A 258 23.73 -0.14 14.01
N PHE A 259 22.54 0.04 14.59
CA PHE A 259 21.95 1.37 14.81
C PHE A 259 21.13 1.40 16.10
N ALA A 260 21.78 1.09 17.21
CA ALA A 260 21.19 1.04 18.54
C ALA A 260 20.51 2.38 18.92
N GLY A 261 19.37 2.27 19.57
CA GLY A 261 18.62 3.42 20.06
C GLY A 261 18.98 3.79 21.51
N PRO A 262 18.32 4.82 22.05
CA PRO A 262 18.37 5.12 23.48
C PRO A 262 17.87 3.94 24.34
N ASP A 263 18.27 3.89 25.60
CA ASP A 263 17.84 2.84 26.54
C ASP A 263 16.32 2.64 26.56
N ASN A 264 15.90 1.40 26.51
CA ASN A 264 14.50 0.99 26.48
C ASN A 264 13.69 1.48 25.27
N PHE A 265 14.29 2.05 24.22
CA PHE A 265 13.56 2.58 23.07
C PHE A 265 12.73 1.48 22.39
N CYS A 266 13.33 0.32 22.09
CA CYS A 266 12.64 -0.79 21.44
C CYS A 266 11.53 -1.38 22.32
N LYS A 267 11.74 -1.47 23.63
CA LYS A 267 10.73 -1.93 24.59
C LYS A 267 9.50 -1.03 24.63
N ASN A 268 9.69 0.28 24.39
CA ASN A 268 8.62 1.28 24.37
C ASN A 268 8.01 1.49 22.97
N SER A 269 8.57 0.87 21.94
CA SER A 269 8.04 0.91 20.59
C SER A 269 6.91 -0.11 20.40
N SER A 270 5.93 0.23 19.58
CA SER A 270 4.81 -0.66 19.28
C SER A 270 5.24 -1.79 18.35
N PRO A 271 5.03 -3.06 18.73
CA PRO A 271 5.35 -4.18 17.87
C PRO A 271 4.35 -4.31 16.71
N PRO A 272 4.72 -5.02 15.62
CA PRO A 272 3.81 -5.30 14.52
C PRO A 272 2.65 -6.18 14.97
N ALA A 273 1.50 -6.04 14.30
CA ALA A 273 0.36 -6.93 14.50
C ALA A 273 0.62 -8.31 13.89
N ILE A 274 1.29 -8.36 12.74
CA ILE A 274 1.83 -9.57 12.10
C ILE A 274 3.00 -9.19 11.20
N THR A 275 3.87 -10.15 10.87
CA THR A 275 5.05 -9.92 10.01
C THR A 275 4.97 -10.73 8.72
N PHE A 276 5.47 -10.13 7.63
CA PHE A 276 5.70 -10.82 6.35
C PHE A 276 7.17 -11.23 6.22
N THR A 277 7.45 -12.06 5.23
CA THR A 277 8.82 -12.41 4.83
C THR A 277 9.63 -11.15 4.56
N SER A 278 10.86 -11.12 5.05
CA SER A 278 11.80 -10.00 4.88
C SER A 278 11.96 -9.62 3.42
N HIS A 279 12.03 -8.33 3.16
CA HIS A 279 12.21 -7.73 1.83
C HIS A 279 11.11 -8.05 0.79
N SER A 280 9.97 -8.63 1.21
CA SER A 280 8.84 -8.90 0.29
C SER A 280 8.11 -7.65 -0.16
N THR A 281 8.40 -6.51 0.44
CA THR A 281 7.91 -5.16 0.10
C THR A 281 6.37 -5.10 0.07
N PRO A 282 5.68 -5.22 1.23
CA PRO A 282 4.24 -5.06 1.29
C PRO A 282 3.84 -3.61 0.96
N ILE A 283 2.92 -3.42 0.01
CA ILE A 283 2.41 -2.11 -0.42
C ILE A 283 0.90 -2.05 -0.17
N GLY A 284 0.09 -2.28 -1.19
CA GLY A 284 -1.36 -2.14 -1.09
C GLY A 284 -1.99 -3.11 -0.09
N VAL A 285 -3.00 -2.64 0.62
CA VAL A 285 -3.80 -3.44 1.55
C VAL A 285 -5.27 -3.04 1.45
N THR A 286 -6.17 -4.04 1.39
CA THR A 286 -7.61 -3.82 1.43
C THR A 286 -8.28 -4.90 2.27
N PHE A 287 -9.33 -4.52 3.03
CA PHE A 287 -10.22 -5.48 3.68
C PHE A 287 -11.30 -5.97 2.71
N LEU A 288 -11.80 -7.18 2.93
CA LEU A 288 -12.69 -7.89 2.00
C LEU A 288 -14.18 -7.75 2.32
N ASP A 289 -14.55 -6.87 3.24
CA ASP A 289 -15.94 -6.63 3.67
C ASP A 289 -16.88 -6.20 2.54
N LYS A 290 -16.36 -5.59 1.49
CA LYS A 290 -17.10 -5.15 0.30
C LYS A 290 -16.97 -6.11 -0.89
N SER A 291 -16.26 -7.23 -0.71
CA SER A 291 -16.08 -8.20 -1.78
C SER A 291 -17.27 -9.16 -1.90
N ASN A 292 -17.47 -9.70 -3.12
CA ASN A 292 -18.41 -10.79 -3.38
C ASN A 292 -17.78 -12.18 -3.13
N PHE A 293 -16.76 -12.23 -2.28
CA PHE A 293 -16.04 -13.46 -1.97
C PHE A 293 -16.80 -14.30 -0.92
N PRO A 294 -16.51 -15.61 -0.81
CA PRO A 294 -17.11 -16.47 0.19
C PRO A 294 -17.03 -15.94 1.61
N ALA A 295 -17.97 -16.33 2.46
CA ALA A 295 -18.12 -15.80 3.82
C ALA A 295 -16.87 -15.94 4.68
N GLU A 296 -16.05 -16.98 4.45
CA GLU A 296 -14.79 -17.19 5.16
C GLU A 296 -13.69 -16.19 4.80
N TYR A 297 -13.90 -15.36 3.77
CA TYR A 297 -13.00 -14.25 3.41
C TYR A 297 -13.41 -12.92 4.06
N GLN A 298 -14.65 -12.83 4.52
CA GLN A 298 -15.16 -11.59 5.09
C GLN A 298 -14.35 -11.16 6.33
N ASN A 299 -14.00 -9.90 6.38
CA ASN A 299 -13.13 -9.24 7.38
C ASN A 299 -11.63 -9.58 7.31
N ASP A 300 -11.20 -10.48 6.45
CA ASP A 300 -9.78 -10.67 6.16
C ASP A 300 -9.29 -9.55 5.25
N ALA A 301 -7.97 -9.42 5.17
CA ALA A 301 -7.34 -8.45 4.27
C ALA A 301 -6.52 -9.15 3.18
N ILE A 302 -6.44 -8.53 2.00
CA ILE A 302 -5.45 -8.87 0.98
C ILE A 302 -4.34 -7.84 1.01
N VAL A 303 -3.10 -8.30 0.95
CA VAL A 303 -1.90 -7.46 0.88
C VAL A 303 -1.11 -7.81 -0.39
N ALA A 304 -0.73 -6.78 -1.14
CA ALA A 304 0.16 -6.92 -2.27
C ALA A 304 1.62 -6.89 -1.81
N LEU A 305 2.33 -8.00 -2.03
CA LEU A 305 3.77 -8.12 -1.81
C LEU A 305 4.49 -7.87 -3.14
N HIS A 306 5.02 -6.65 -3.29
CA HIS A 306 5.61 -6.15 -4.54
C HIS A 306 6.86 -6.92 -4.97
N GLY A 307 7.60 -7.48 -4.02
CA GLY A 307 8.74 -8.34 -4.24
C GLY A 307 10.10 -7.69 -3.97
N SER A 308 11.02 -8.53 -3.53
CA SER A 308 12.37 -8.15 -3.13
C SER A 308 13.24 -7.76 -4.34
N TRP A 309 14.25 -6.92 -4.08
CA TRP A 309 15.28 -6.55 -5.06
C TRP A 309 16.69 -6.89 -4.58
N ASN A 310 16.86 -7.15 -3.27
CA ASN A 310 18.13 -7.25 -2.57
C ASN A 310 18.29 -8.56 -1.76
N ARG A 311 17.60 -9.62 -2.16
CA ARG A 311 17.76 -10.97 -1.59
C ARG A 311 18.42 -11.91 -2.59
N GLU A 312 19.24 -12.84 -2.10
CA GLU A 312 19.78 -13.94 -2.90
C GLU A 312 18.64 -14.80 -3.46
N ARG A 313 17.69 -15.18 -2.60
CA ARG A 313 16.45 -15.84 -3.00
C ARG A 313 15.29 -14.86 -2.97
N LEU A 314 14.72 -14.56 -4.12
CA LEU A 314 13.61 -13.62 -4.25
C LEU A 314 12.39 -14.00 -3.37
N SER A 315 11.71 -13.00 -2.83
CA SER A 315 10.49 -13.14 -2.02
C SER A 315 9.45 -12.10 -2.40
N GLY A 316 8.17 -12.36 -2.07
CA GLY A 316 7.06 -11.50 -2.48
C GLY A 316 6.55 -11.86 -3.87
N TYR A 317 6.25 -10.87 -4.72
CA TYR A 317 5.68 -11.03 -6.07
C TYR A 317 4.38 -11.82 -6.05
N LYS A 318 3.51 -11.52 -5.09
CA LYS A 318 2.25 -12.22 -4.89
C LYS A 318 1.26 -11.39 -4.09
N LEU A 319 0.02 -11.84 -4.06
CA LEU A 319 -0.97 -11.40 -3.08
C LEU A 319 -1.06 -12.42 -1.96
N VAL A 320 -1.17 -11.94 -0.74
CA VAL A 320 -1.42 -12.79 0.43
C VAL A 320 -2.72 -12.38 1.11
N ARG A 321 -3.44 -13.37 1.65
CA ARG A 321 -4.57 -13.18 2.53
C ARG A 321 -4.08 -13.17 3.96
N VAL A 322 -4.34 -12.10 4.68
CA VAL A 322 -4.14 -11.99 6.12
C VAL A 322 -5.47 -12.31 6.78
N LYS A 323 -5.52 -13.43 7.49
CA LYS A 323 -6.73 -13.87 8.20
C LYS A 323 -6.84 -13.18 9.55
N PHE A 324 -8.04 -12.75 9.88
CA PHE A 324 -8.36 -12.04 11.11
C PHE A 324 -9.30 -12.83 12.02
N LYS A 325 -9.00 -12.84 13.32
CA LYS A 325 -9.92 -13.27 14.36
C LYS A 325 -10.31 -12.07 15.22
N GLY A 326 -11.53 -11.57 15.00
CA GLY A 326 -11.89 -10.23 15.49
C GLY A 326 -11.04 -9.18 14.79
N GLU A 327 -10.33 -8.35 15.54
CA GLU A 327 -9.41 -7.33 14.99
C GLU A 327 -7.93 -7.77 14.95
N ASN A 328 -7.63 -9.01 15.32
CA ASN A 328 -6.25 -9.48 15.40
C ASN A 328 -5.91 -10.32 14.16
N PRO A 329 -4.87 -9.97 13.40
CA PRO A 329 -4.35 -10.83 12.35
C PRO A 329 -3.72 -12.07 12.99
N VAL A 330 -4.05 -13.27 12.46
CA VAL A 330 -3.65 -14.53 13.07
C VAL A 330 -2.85 -15.44 12.13
N GLU A 331 -3.00 -15.27 10.83
CA GLU A 331 -2.37 -16.14 9.83
C GLU A 331 -2.19 -15.39 8.50
N ILE A 332 -1.13 -15.72 7.78
CA ILE A 332 -0.91 -15.25 6.40
C ILE A 332 -0.86 -16.49 5.50
N VAL A 333 -1.67 -16.48 4.44
CA VAL A 333 -1.68 -17.53 3.42
C VAL A 333 -1.56 -16.91 2.01
N ASP A 334 -1.00 -17.64 1.07
CA ASP A 334 -0.95 -17.21 -0.32
C ASP A 334 -2.38 -17.10 -0.89
N PHE A 335 -2.65 -16.02 -1.63
CA PHE A 335 -3.94 -15.79 -2.29
C PHE A 335 -3.81 -15.84 -3.81
N ALA A 336 -2.87 -15.09 -4.39
CA ALA A 336 -2.57 -15.14 -5.81
C ALA A 336 -1.05 -15.18 -6.01
N THR A 337 -0.56 -16.17 -6.74
CA THR A 337 0.87 -16.38 -7.02
C THR A 337 1.09 -16.59 -8.50
N GLY A 338 2.36 -16.53 -8.96
CA GLY A 338 2.73 -16.80 -10.33
C GLY A 338 3.38 -15.62 -11.06
N TRP A 339 3.51 -14.44 -10.43
CA TRP A 339 4.31 -13.32 -10.97
C TRP A 339 5.82 -13.57 -10.92
N LEU A 340 6.24 -14.50 -10.07
CA LEU A 340 7.62 -14.97 -9.97
C LEU A 340 7.69 -16.39 -10.56
N ASP A 341 8.50 -16.57 -11.60
CA ASP A 341 8.84 -17.86 -12.19
C ASP A 341 10.31 -18.14 -11.91
N ASN A 342 10.58 -19.11 -11.04
CA ASN A 342 11.90 -19.41 -10.48
C ASN A 342 12.57 -18.13 -9.92
N ASP A 343 13.65 -17.68 -10.52
CA ASP A 343 14.38 -16.47 -10.09
C ASP A 343 14.10 -15.25 -11.00
N SER A 344 13.03 -15.28 -11.79
CA SER A 344 12.65 -14.19 -12.68
C SER A 344 11.21 -13.75 -12.48
N ALA A 345 11.01 -12.50 -12.08
CA ALA A 345 9.70 -11.91 -11.97
C ALA A 345 9.28 -11.28 -13.30
N TRP A 346 8.09 -11.59 -13.79
CA TRP A 346 7.50 -10.93 -14.95
C TRP A 346 6.50 -9.83 -14.56
N GLY A 347 5.99 -9.83 -13.33
CA GLY A 347 5.09 -8.83 -12.79
C GLY A 347 5.41 -8.49 -11.34
N ARG A 348 4.87 -7.37 -10.87
CA ARG A 348 5.04 -6.85 -9.49
C ARG A 348 3.74 -6.20 -9.02
N PRO A 349 2.90 -6.90 -8.24
CA PRO A 349 1.65 -6.33 -7.73
C PRO A 349 1.95 -5.17 -6.77
N VAL A 350 1.23 -4.04 -6.93
CA VAL A 350 1.45 -2.80 -6.16
C VAL A 350 0.30 -2.51 -5.22
N ASP A 351 -0.86 -2.20 -5.77
CA ASP A 351 -2.04 -1.86 -4.99
C ASP A 351 -3.16 -2.87 -5.24
N VAL A 352 -4.02 -3.01 -4.26
CA VAL A 352 -5.18 -3.87 -4.31
C VAL A 352 -6.37 -3.18 -3.66
N ILE A 353 -7.48 -3.10 -4.38
CA ILE A 353 -8.74 -2.51 -3.87
C ILE A 353 -9.93 -3.37 -4.28
N THR A 354 -11.01 -3.30 -3.49
CA THR A 354 -12.29 -3.92 -3.88
C THR A 354 -13.08 -2.95 -4.74
N GLY A 355 -13.51 -3.40 -5.91
CA GLY A 355 -14.34 -2.63 -6.82
C GLY A 355 -15.82 -2.62 -6.43
N PRO A 356 -16.63 -1.76 -7.06
CA PRO A 356 -18.07 -1.66 -6.80
C PRO A 356 -18.84 -2.93 -7.21
N ASP A 357 -18.26 -3.76 -8.05
CA ASP A 357 -18.75 -5.07 -8.45
C ASP A 357 -18.38 -6.21 -7.49
N GLY A 358 -17.66 -5.87 -6.40
CA GLY A 358 -17.19 -6.81 -5.39
C GLY A 358 -15.97 -7.66 -5.80
N ALA A 359 -15.41 -7.44 -6.99
CA ALA A 359 -14.13 -8.04 -7.40
C ALA A 359 -12.93 -7.26 -6.82
N LEU A 360 -11.76 -7.89 -6.78
CA LEU A 360 -10.50 -7.20 -6.49
C LEU A 360 -9.87 -6.68 -7.78
N TYR A 361 -9.34 -5.46 -7.71
CA TYR A 361 -8.53 -4.86 -8.76
C TYR A 361 -7.10 -4.70 -8.25
N VAL A 362 -6.14 -5.12 -9.05
CA VAL A 362 -4.72 -5.16 -8.67
C VAL A 362 -3.90 -4.49 -9.74
N SER A 363 -3.09 -3.51 -9.36
CA SER A 363 -2.13 -2.88 -10.26
C SER A 363 -0.80 -3.63 -10.25
N ASP A 364 -0.11 -3.63 -11.39
CA ASP A 364 1.20 -4.24 -11.59
C ASP A 364 2.08 -3.25 -12.36
N ASP A 365 3.02 -2.61 -11.67
CA ASP A 365 3.85 -1.55 -12.25
C ASP A 365 4.95 -2.08 -13.18
N ARG A 366 5.21 -3.40 -13.14
CA ARG A 366 6.17 -4.04 -14.03
C ARG A 366 5.52 -4.53 -15.32
N ALA A 367 4.46 -5.33 -15.21
CA ALA A 367 3.74 -5.85 -16.36
C ALA A 367 2.95 -4.75 -17.11
N GLY A 368 2.63 -3.64 -16.44
CA GLY A 368 1.77 -2.59 -16.97
C GLY A 368 0.29 -3.00 -16.99
N TYR A 369 -0.11 -3.91 -16.13
CA TYR A 369 -1.47 -4.45 -16.13
C TYR A 369 -2.26 -3.99 -14.92
N ILE A 370 -3.58 -3.94 -15.11
CA ILE A 370 -4.56 -3.98 -14.04
C ILE A 370 -5.27 -5.32 -14.16
N TYR A 371 -5.20 -6.11 -13.09
CA TYR A 371 -5.93 -7.38 -13.01
C TYR A 371 -7.26 -7.17 -12.30
N ARG A 372 -8.28 -7.93 -12.69
CA ARG A 372 -9.55 -8.07 -11.99
C ARG A 372 -9.68 -9.53 -11.53
N ILE A 373 -9.80 -9.74 -10.21
CA ILE A 373 -9.97 -11.05 -9.60
C ILE A 373 -11.39 -11.15 -9.05
N SER A 374 -12.16 -12.09 -9.56
CA SER A 374 -13.55 -12.34 -9.20
C SER A 374 -13.75 -13.76 -8.67
N HIS A 375 -14.83 -13.97 -7.95
CA HIS A 375 -15.24 -15.31 -7.51
C HIS A 375 -16.57 -15.69 -8.17
N THR A 376 -16.64 -16.91 -8.69
CA THR A 376 -17.91 -17.45 -9.22
C THR A 376 -18.76 -17.92 -8.06
N TYR A 377 -19.74 -17.10 -7.63
CA TYR A 377 -20.75 -17.55 -6.68
C TYR A 377 -21.65 -18.58 -7.36
N LYS A 378 -21.46 -19.87 -7.06
CA LYS A 378 -22.52 -20.85 -7.30
C LYS A 378 -23.58 -20.58 -6.23
N ALA A 379 -24.68 -19.92 -6.60
CA ALA A 379 -25.88 -19.96 -5.78
C ALA A 379 -26.16 -21.44 -5.49
N ALA A 380 -26.20 -21.81 -4.21
CA ALA A 380 -26.70 -23.14 -3.83
C ALA A 380 -28.11 -23.24 -4.43
N ILE A 381 -28.27 -24.10 -5.42
CA ILE A 381 -29.61 -24.50 -5.87
C ILE A 381 -30.17 -25.26 -4.68
N GLU A 382 -30.99 -24.59 -3.88
CA GLU A 382 -31.88 -25.27 -2.95
C GLU A 382 -32.73 -26.18 -3.79
N SER A 383 -32.37 -27.48 -3.82
CA SER A 383 -33.26 -28.53 -4.28
C SER A 383 -34.44 -28.61 -3.31
N GLN A 384 -35.56 -28.07 -3.74
CA GLN A 384 -36.86 -28.37 -3.14
C GLN A 384 -37.21 -29.86 -3.33
#